data_e6f7a1645fc039da5657376269e25d48
#
_entry.id   e6f7a1645fc039da5657376269e25d48
#
_cell.length_a   1.000
_cell.length_b   1.000
_cell.length_c   1.000
_cell.angle_alpha   90.00
_cell.angle_beta   90.00
_cell.angle_gamma   90.00
#
_symmetry.space_group_name_H-M   'P 1'
#
loop_
_entity.id
_entity.type
_entity.pdbx_description
1 polymer ?
#
loop_
_entity_poly.entity_id
_entity_poly.type
_entity_poly.pdbx_seq_one_letter_code
_entity_poly.pdbx_strand_id
1 'polypeptide(L)'
;MYIGHILENKPMDMKNFDTEAVAKVARRHLETIKEPRRRQVLQNFIDHAQAEASGDYEALMATCSRKEQAYATYGSQFGAPQSYAELETHYRGLIEANIYIIHFEVEKLVVGDDALAVEGLVHQLYPGALLEPLFQIAVDDEDAVYQITKRTCVFFTFDEDGMGSGEQAYSDGPLTKEDIIKLAPDEVPELFYNNPLAS
;
A
#
# COMPACT_ATOMS: atom_id res chain seq x y z
N MET A 1 5.30 27.59 12.28
CA MET A 1 4.76 27.54 10.91
C MET A 1 5.60 26.49 10.17
N TYR A 2 5.10 25.25 10.11
CA TYR A 2 5.81 24.13 9.46
C TYR A 2 5.51 24.23 7.96
N ILE A 3 6.40 24.83 7.20
CA ILE A 3 6.35 24.74 5.74
C ILE A 3 7.09 23.43 5.43
N GLY A 4 6.38 22.32 5.54
CA GLY A 4 6.87 21.05 5.02
C GLY A 4 7.14 21.20 3.53
N HIS A 5 8.32 20.85 3.07
CA HIS A 5 8.56 20.66 1.65
C HIS A 5 7.57 19.56 1.20
N ILE A 6 6.59 19.95 0.38
CA ILE A 6 5.76 18.98 -0.34
C ILE A 6 6.72 18.30 -1.32
N LEU A 7 6.95 17.00 -1.16
CA LEU A 7 7.70 16.22 -2.13
C LEU A 7 6.99 16.32 -3.47
N GLU A 8 7.74 16.61 -4.52
CA GLU A 8 7.21 16.54 -5.89
C GLU A 8 6.99 15.05 -6.24
N ASN A 9 5.91 14.74 -6.96
CA ASN A 9 5.68 13.40 -7.51
C ASN A 9 6.79 13.06 -8.50
N LYS A 10 7.89 12.52 -8.00
CA LYS A 10 9.02 12.08 -8.82
C LYS A 10 9.18 10.57 -8.67
N PRO A 11 9.56 9.90 -9.76
CA PRO A 11 9.95 8.50 -9.70
C PRO A 11 11.06 8.30 -8.66
N MET A 12 10.96 7.22 -7.92
CA MET A 12 11.97 6.85 -6.94
C MET A 12 13.17 6.18 -7.61
N ASP A 13 14.38 6.45 -7.13
CA ASP A 13 15.54 5.63 -7.45
C ASP A 13 15.37 4.23 -6.80
N MET A 14 15.29 3.19 -7.65
CA MET A 14 15.02 1.82 -7.21
C MET A 14 16.06 1.24 -6.26
N LYS A 15 17.26 1.84 -6.16
CA LYS A 15 18.25 1.48 -5.12
C LYS A 15 17.77 1.78 -3.70
N ASN A 16 16.82 2.70 -3.55
CA ASN A 16 16.22 3.08 -2.28
C ASN A 16 14.85 2.43 -2.06
N PHE A 17 14.38 1.62 -3.02
CA PHE A 17 13.07 0.97 -2.92
C PHE A 17 13.07 -0.07 -1.79
N ASP A 18 12.17 0.12 -0.82
CA ASP A 18 12.10 -0.67 0.41
C ASP A 18 10.63 -0.92 0.75
N THR A 19 10.16 -2.12 0.54
CA THR A 19 8.76 -2.50 0.82
C THR A 19 8.40 -2.41 2.30
N GLU A 20 9.39 -2.47 3.19
CA GLU A 20 9.17 -2.29 4.64
C GLU A 20 9.22 -0.82 5.11
N ALA A 21 9.36 0.15 4.22
CA ALA A 21 9.56 1.56 4.60
C ALA A 21 8.49 2.07 5.57
N VAL A 22 7.21 1.82 5.29
CA VAL A 22 6.09 2.23 6.15
C VAL A 22 6.12 1.56 7.52
N ALA A 23 6.40 0.24 7.58
CA ALA A 23 6.51 -0.50 8.83
C ALA A 23 7.68 0.00 9.69
N LYS A 24 8.81 0.36 9.07
CA LYS A 24 9.97 0.95 9.77
C LYS A 24 9.64 2.32 10.38
N VAL A 25 8.89 3.16 9.68
CA VAL A 25 8.40 4.44 10.23
C VAL A 25 7.44 4.19 11.39
N ALA A 26 6.49 3.29 11.23
CA ALA A 26 5.50 2.96 12.25
C ALA A 26 6.14 2.39 13.53
N ARG A 27 7.16 1.52 13.42
CA ARG A 27 7.92 1.00 14.58
C ARG A 27 8.58 2.13 15.39
N ARG A 28 9.25 3.07 14.71
CA ARG A 28 9.84 4.23 15.40
C ARG A 28 8.79 5.09 16.12
N HIS A 29 7.62 5.23 15.50
CA HIS A 29 6.51 5.97 16.10
C HIS A 29 5.94 5.24 17.33
N LEU A 30 5.85 3.91 17.28
CA LEU A 30 5.38 3.05 18.38
C LEU A 30 6.22 3.22 19.65
N GLU A 31 7.51 3.51 19.55
CA GLU A 31 8.39 3.74 20.71
C GLU A 31 7.97 4.97 21.52
N THR A 32 7.30 5.94 20.89
CA THR A 32 6.87 7.19 21.51
C THR A 32 5.47 7.14 22.10
N ILE A 33 4.61 6.21 21.66
CA ILE A 33 3.21 6.10 22.10
C ILE A 33 3.13 5.35 23.42
N LYS A 34 2.40 5.91 24.38
CA LYS A 34 2.19 5.31 25.72
C LYS A 34 0.79 4.71 25.90
N GLU A 35 -0.21 5.23 25.20
CA GLU A 35 -1.60 4.82 25.28
C GLU A 35 -1.77 3.38 24.78
N PRO A 36 -2.26 2.45 25.60
CA PRO A 36 -2.30 1.02 25.25
C PRO A 36 -3.11 0.76 23.96
N ARG A 37 -4.23 1.44 23.79
CA ARG A 37 -5.09 1.27 22.63
C ARG A 37 -4.40 1.70 21.33
N ARG A 38 -3.74 2.85 21.31
CA ARG A 38 -2.98 3.34 20.16
C ARG A 38 -1.78 2.46 19.84
N ARG A 39 -1.15 1.92 20.86
CA ARG A 39 -0.09 0.91 20.67
C ARG A 39 -0.61 -0.35 19.99
N GLN A 40 -1.78 -0.86 20.43
CA GLN A 40 -2.41 -2.02 19.85
C GLN A 40 -2.74 -1.78 18.35
N VAL A 41 -3.39 -0.67 18.03
CA VAL A 41 -3.73 -0.26 16.67
C VAL A 41 -2.48 -0.14 15.79
N LEU A 42 -1.45 0.55 16.27
CA LEU A 42 -0.23 0.73 15.52
C LEU A 42 0.58 -0.57 15.35
N GLN A 43 0.53 -1.48 16.34
CA GLN A 43 1.17 -2.78 16.21
C GLN A 43 0.48 -3.63 15.14
N ASN A 44 -0.86 -3.68 15.13
CA ASN A 44 -1.60 -4.38 14.08
C ASN A 44 -1.26 -3.82 12.68
N PHE A 45 -1.19 -2.49 12.54
CA PHE A 45 -0.77 -1.86 11.30
C PHE A 45 0.65 -2.25 10.86
N ILE A 46 1.59 -2.33 11.80
CA ILE A 46 2.97 -2.78 11.52
C ILE A 46 2.96 -4.22 11.01
N ASP A 47 2.23 -5.11 11.68
CA ASP A 47 2.16 -6.52 11.32
C ASP A 47 1.50 -6.70 9.94
N HIS A 48 0.43 -5.93 9.67
CA HIS A 48 -0.24 -5.86 8.37
C HIS A 48 0.72 -5.43 7.25
N ALA A 49 1.36 -4.27 7.42
CA ALA A 49 2.27 -3.72 6.42
C ALA A 49 3.48 -4.63 6.14
N GLN A 50 3.96 -5.38 7.14
CA GLN A 50 5.03 -6.36 6.95
C GLN A 50 4.58 -7.59 6.18
N ALA A 51 3.39 -8.10 6.50
CA ALA A 51 2.81 -9.25 5.82
C ALA A 51 2.54 -8.91 4.34
N GLU A 52 1.98 -7.72 4.08
CA GLU A 52 1.77 -7.22 2.73
C GLU A 52 3.10 -7.09 1.97
N ALA A 53 4.10 -6.44 2.58
CA ALA A 53 5.42 -6.23 1.97
C ALA A 53 6.15 -7.53 1.57
N SER A 54 5.84 -8.64 2.25
CA SER A 54 6.40 -9.97 1.94
C SER A 54 5.49 -10.83 1.06
N GLY A 55 4.25 -10.41 0.80
CA GLY A 55 3.24 -11.22 0.14
C GLY A 55 2.78 -12.42 0.97
N ASP A 56 2.97 -12.39 2.29
CA ASP A 56 2.49 -13.43 3.21
C ASP A 56 0.99 -13.30 3.43
N TYR A 57 0.22 -13.94 2.54
CA TYR A 57 -1.24 -13.88 2.55
C TYR A 57 -1.86 -14.29 3.88
N GLU A 58 -1.38 -15.36 4.50
CA GLU A 58 -1.96 -15.86 5.75
C GLU A 58 -1.70 -14.90 6.92
N ALA A 59 -0.47 -14.38 7.02
CA ALA A 59 -0.14 -13.36 8.03
C ALA A 59 -0.91 -12.06 7.79
N LEU A 60 -1.09 -11.64 6.53
CA LEU A 60 -1.86 -10.45 6.16
C LEU A 60 -3.32 -10.58 6.59
N MET A 61 -3.98 -11.69 6.23
CA MET A 61 -5.36 -11.94 6.62
C MET A 61 -5.55 -12.10 8.13
N ALA A 62 -4.52 -12.55 8.85
CA ALA A 62 -4.55 -12.64 10.32
C ALA A 62 -4.62 -11.28 11.03
N THR A 63 -4.25 -10.19 10.36
CA THR A 63 -4.37 -8.82 10.90
C THR A 63 -5.74 -8.18 10.65
N CYS A 64 -6.56 -8.77 9.78
CA CYS A 64 -7.84 -8.22 9.36
C CYS A 64 -8.99 -8.68 10.24
N SER A 65 -9.91 -7.77 10.55
CA SER A 65 -11.14 -8.09 11.26
C SER A 65 -12.02 -9.02 10.43
N ARG A 66 -12.66 -9.99 11.10
CA ARG A 66 -13.67 -10.86 10.49
C ARG A 66 -15.09 -10.27 10.50
N LYS A 67 -15.22 -9.04 11.04
CA LYS A 67 -16.45 -8.26 11.05
C LYS A 67 -16.62 -7.51 9.72
N GLU A 68 -17.46 -6.48 9.71
CA GLU A 68 -17.63 -5.63 8.51
C GLU A 68 -16.32 -4.99 8.09
N GLN A 69 -16.11 -4.88 6.78
CA GLN A 69 -14.96 -4.24 6.18
C GLN A 69 -15.39 -2.95 5.46
N ALA A 70 -14.60 -1.89 5.62
CA ALA A 70 -14.89 -0.57 5.05
C ALA A 70 -13.72 -0.08 4.21
N TYR A 71 -13.53 -0.69 3.05
CA TYR A 71 -12.53 -0.27 2.08
C TYR A 71 -13.12 0.72 1.08
N ALA A 72 -12.34 1.72 0.71
CA ALA A 72 -12.68 2.66 -0.36
C ALA A 72 -11.42 3.28 -0.97
N THR A 73 -11.35 3.33 -2.28
CA THR A 73 -10.34 4.12 -2.99
C THR A 73 -11.05 5.25 -3.73
N TYR A 74 -11.05 6.42 -3.13
CA TYR A 74 -11.77 7.57 -3.65
C TYR A 74 -11.17 8.04 -4.97
N GLY A 75 -12.03 8.22 -5.97
CA GLY A 75 -11.60 8.51 -7.34
C GLY A 75 -11.27 7.29 -8.19
N SER A 76 -11.25 6.07 -7.62
CA SER A 76 -11.12 4.83 -8.37
C SER A 76 -12.47 4.41 -8.97
N GLN A 77 -12.41 3.81 -10.16
CA GLN A 77 -13.54 3.13 -10.78
C GLN A 77 -13.72 1.67 -10.31
N PHE A 78 -12.76 1.15 -9.53
CA PHE A 78 -12.80 -0.21 -9.02
C PHE A 78 -13.60 -0.27 -7.72
N GLY A 79 -14.39 -1.33 -7.58
CA GLY A 79 -15.05 -1.66 -6.31
C GLY A 79 -14.01 -1.99 -5.24
N ALA A 80 -14.35 -1.69 -3.99
CA ALA A 80 -13.56 -2.02 -2.84
C ALA A 80 -14.27 -3.09 -1.99
N PRO A 81 -13.54 -4.00 -1.31
CA PRO A 81 -14.14 -5.06 -0.51
C PRO A 81 -14.98 -4.50 0.63
N GLN A 82 -16.15 -5.08 0.86
CA GLN A 82 -17.10 -4.69 1.91
C GLN A 82 -17.36 -5.85 2.89
N SER A 83 -16.71 -6.98 2.67
CA SER A 83 -16.82 -8.17 3.52
C SER A 83 -15.47 -8.87 3.63
N TYR A 84 -15.31 -9.70 4.68
CA TYR A 84 -14.08 -10.47 4.86
C TYR A 84 -13.79 -11.40 3.65
N ALA A 85 -14.83 -12.03 3.07
CA ALA A 85 -14.66 -12.90 1.91
C ALA A 85 -14.23 -12.14 0.65
N GLU A 86 -14.74 -10.91 0.46
CA GLU A 86 -14.28 -10.05 -0.63
C GLU A 86 -12.85 -9.57 -0.39
N LEU A 87 -12.48 -9.32 0.88
CA LEU A 87 -11.12 -8.94 1.27
C LEU A 87 -10.12 -10.08 1.01
N GLU A 88 -10.48 -11.33 1.31
CA GLU A 88 -9.68 -12.51 0.96
C GLU A 88 -9.39 -12.58 -0.55
N THR A 89 -10.42 -12.35 -1.37
CA THR A 89 -10.28 -12.31 -2.83
C THR A 89 -9.41 -11.13 -3.28
N HIS A 90 -9.58 -9.97 -2.68
CA HIS A 90 -8.84 -8.76 -2.99
C HIS A 90 -7.34 -8.93 -2.75
N TYR A 91 -6.93 -9.29 -1.53
CA TYR A 91 -5.51 -9.42 -1.20
C TYR A 91 -4.83 -10.58 -1.96
N ARG A 92 -5.54 -11.69 -2.12
CA ARG A 92 -5.03 -12.79 -2.97
C ARG A 92 -4.77 -12.30 -4.39
N GLY A 93 -5.72 -11.58 -4.98
CA GLY A 93 -5.59 -11.01 -6.32
C GLY A 93 -4.44 -10.01 -6.45
N LEU A 94 -4.22 -9.15 -5.44
CA LEU A 94 -3.08 -8.21 -5.44
C LEU A 94 -1.74 -8.95 -5.47
N ILE A 95 -1.61 -10.01 -4.67
CA ILE A 95 -0.37 -10.80 -4.59
C ILE A 95 -0.18 -11.60 -5.89
N GLU A 96 -1.20 -12.33 -6.35
CA GLU A 96 -1.13 -13.12 -7.60
C GLU A 96 -0.79 -12.24 -8.82
N ALA A 97 -1.30 -11.01 -8.85
CA ALA A 97 -1.03 -10.05 -9.92
C ALA A 97 0.30 -9.29 -9.78
N ASN A 98 1.08 -9.52 -8.74
CA ASN A 98 2.34 -8.82 -8.45
C ASN A 98 2.21 -7.30 -8.24
N ILE A 99 1.05 -6.83 -7.78
CA ILE A 99 0.79 -5.40 -7.53
C ILE A 99 0.77 -5.04 -6.04
N TYR A 100 1.23 -5.94 -5.17
CA TYR A 100 1.43 -5.72 -3.74
C TYR A 100 2.80 -5.08 -3.39
N ILE A 101 3.69 -4.93 -4.38
CA ILE A 101 5.06 -4.48 -4.19
C ILE A 101 5.09 -2.96 -4.15
N ILE A 102 5.11 -2.42 -2.94
CA ILE A 102 4.92 -1.00 -2.65
C ILE A 102 6.08 -0.50 -1.78
N HIS A 103 6.63 0.67 -2.14
CA HIS A 103 7.38 1.52 -1.23
C HIS A 103 6.52 2.73 -0.87
N PHE A 104 6.26 2.94 0.42
CA PHE A 104 5.54 4.11 0.88
C PHE A 104 6.50 5.08 1.57
N GLU A 105 6.86 6.16 0.91
CA GLU A 105 7.67 7.25 1.46
C GLU A 105 6.79 8.11 2.37
N VAL A 106 6.79 7.78 3.67
CA VAL A 106 5.90 8.38 4.65
C VAL A 106 6.36 9.78 5.05
N GLU A 107 5.52 10.78 4.81
CA GLU A 107 5.70 12.14 5.30
C GLU A 107 4.98 12.39 6.64
N LYS A 108 3.79 11.80 6.81
CA LYS A 108 2.99 11.94 8.03
C LYS A 108 2.39 10.63 8.46
N LEU A 109 2.42 10.38 9.75
CA LEU A 109 1.72 9.29 10.41
C LEU A 109 1.02 9.84 11.65
N VAL A 110 -0.29 9.69 11.72
CA VAL A 110 -1.12 10.11 12.86
C VAL A 110 -1.86 8.89 13.39
N VAL A 111 -1.81 8.67 14.70
CA VAL A 111 -2.40 7.48 15.34
C VAL A 111 -3.48 7.93 16.33
N GLY A 112 -4.71 7.47 16.08
CA GLY A 112 -5.87 7.58 16.97
C GLY A 112 -6.18 6.28 17.69
N ASP A 113 -7.35 6.23 18.32
CA ASP A 113 -7.77 5.04 19.09
C ASP A 113 -8.47 4.01 18.19
N ASP A 114 -9.14 4.46 17.13
CA ASP A 114 -9.93 3.62 16.21
C ASP A 114 -9.47 3.70 14.75
N ALA A 115 -8.52 4.59 14.47
CA ALA A 115 -7.95 4.77 13.15
C ALA A 115 -6.53 5.35 13.21
N LEU A 116 -5.77 5.14 12.15
CA LEU A 116 -4.55 5.90 11.87
C LEU A 116 -4.60 6.45 10.45
N ALA A 117 -3.82 7.48 10.18
CA ALA A 117 -3.65 8.04 8.85
C ALA A 117 -2.17 8.09 8.47
N VAL A 118 -1.87 7.63 7.27
CA VAL A 118 -0.54 7.72 6.64
C VAL A 118 -0.64 8.56 5.39
N GLU A 119 0.23 9.55 5.22
CA GLU A 119 0.30 10.39 4.03
C GLU A 119 1.73 10.47 3.52
N GLY A 120 1.89 10.40 2.20
CA GLY A 120 3.18 10.52 1.54
C GLY A 120 3.15 10.07 0.08
N LEU A 121 4.29 9.69 -0.47
CA LEU A 121 4.40 9.16 -1.83
C LEU A 121 4.35 7.63 -1.81
N VAL A 122 3.44 7.08 -2.58
CA VAL A 122 3.35 5.65 -2.86
C VAL A 122 4.03 5.39 -4.20
N HIS A 123 5.04 4.52 -4.18
CA HIS A 123 5.72 3.99 -5.36
C HIS A 123 5.37 2.51 -5.46
N GLN A 124 4.54 2.15 -6.44
CA GLN A 124 4.02 0.79 -6.58
C GLN A 124 4.45 0.20 -7.93
N LEU A 125 4.81 -1.08 -7.92
CA LEU A 125 5.22 -1.77 -9.14
C LEU A 125 4.04 -2.47 -9.80
N TYR A 126 4.00 -2.37 -11.13
CA TYR A 126 2.97 -2.99 -11.96
C TYR A 126 3.58 -3.74 -13.14
N PRO A 127 3.09 -4.97 -13.45
CA PRO A 127 3.30 -5.55 -14.77
C PRO A 127 2.69 -4.66 -15.85
N GLY A 128 3.40 -4.43 -16.96
CA GLY A 128 2.92 -3.59 -18.05
C GLY A 128 1.58 -4.03 -18.63
N ALA A 129 1.37 -5.35 -18.73
CA ALA A 129 0.12 -5.95 -19.19
C ALA A 129 -1.13 -5.55 -18.38
N LEU A 130 -0.97 -5.04 -17.14
CA LEU A 130 -2.08 -4.64 -16.28
C LEU A 130 -2.45 -3.15 -16.41
N LEU A 131 -1.60 -2.30 -17.01
CA LEU A 131 -1.82 -0.85 -17.03
C LEU A 131 -3.02 -0.44 -17.90
N GLU A 132 -3.18 -1.05 -19.07
CA GLU A 132 -4.32 -0.75 -19.93
C GLU A 132 -5.65 -1.28 -19.38
N PRO A 133 -5.78 -2.55 -18.95
CA PRO A 133 -7.04 -3.04 -18.40
C PRO A 133 -7.44 -2.39 -17.08
N LEU A 134 -6.48 -2.02 -16.22
CA LEU A 134 -6.79 -1.40 -14.92
C LEU A 134 -7.00 0.11 -15.01
N PHE A 135 -6.21 0.81 -15.81
CA PHE A 135 -6.15 2.28 -15.77
C PHE A 135 -6.43 2.95 -17.14
N GLN A 136 -6.66 2.17 -18.18
CA GLN A 136 -6.83 2.67 -19.56
C GLN A 136 -5.58 3.41 -20.07
N ILE A 137 -4.40 2.97 -19.63
CA ILE A 137 -3.11 3.54 -20.01
C ILE A 137 -2.34 2.51 -20.82
N ALA A 138 -2.30 2.72 -22.14
CA ALA A 138 -1.50 1.89 -23.03
C ALA A 138 0.00 2.24 -22.88
N VAL A 139 0.81 1.19 -22.79
CA VAL A 139 2.28 1.26 -22.69
C VAL A 139 2.94 0.67 -23.94
N ASP A 140 4.24 0.91 -24.10
CA ASP A 140 5.03 0.46 -25.24
C ASP A 140 5.51 -1.00 -25.12
N ASP A 141 5.47 -1.57 -23.91
CA ASP A 141 5.99 -2.90 -23.61
C ASP A 141 5.20 -3.52 -22.45
N GLU A 142 4.31 -4.43 -22.76
CA GLU A 142 3.47 -5.13 -21.78
C GLU A 142 4.25 -6.13 -20.92
N ASP A 143 5.41 -6.60 -21.40
CA ASP A 143 6.27 -7.53 -20.66
C ASP A 143 7.18 -6.82 -19.64
N ALA A 144 7.28 -5.50 -19.71
CA ALA A 144 8.08 -4.72 -18.79
C ALA A 144 7.38 -4.46 -17.45
N VAL A 145 8.18 -4.06 -16.46
CA VAL A 145 7.69 -3.58 -15.16
C VAL A 145 7.70 -2.06 -15.14
N TYR A 146 6.67 -1.50 -14.56
CA TYR A 146 6.49 -0.06 -14.44
C TYR A 146 6.35 0.35 -12.97
N GLN A 147 6.97 1.47 -12.61
CA GLN A 147 6.74 2.14 -11.34
C GLN A 147 5.65 3.19 -11.52
N ILE A 148 4.64 3.15 -10.66
CA ILE A 148 3.62 4.20 -10.53
C ILE A 148 3.94 5.00 -9.27
N THR A 149 3.93 6.33 -9.37
CA THR A 149 4.13 7.22 -8.22
C THR A 149 2.90 8.10 -8.02
N LYS A 150 2.28 8.00 -6.84
CA LYS A 150 1.14 8.85 -6.46
C LYS A 150 1.27 9.35 -5.03
N ARG A 151 0.93 10.61 -4.81
CA ARG A 151 0.69 11.10 -3.45
C ARG A 151 -0.61 10.52 -2.95
N THR A 152 -0.54 9.88 -1.79
CA THR A 152 -1.69 9.17 -1.23
C THR A 152 -1.78 9.44 0.28
N CYS A 153 -3.01 9.62 0.76
CA CYS A 153 -3.34 9.56 2.17
C CYS A 153 -4.26 8.36 2.39
N VAL A 154 -3.90 7.47 3.29
CA VAL A 154 -4.71 6.30 3.63
C VAL A 154 -5.12 6.38 5.09
N PHE A 155 -6.40 6.25 5.35
CA PHE A 155 -6.95 6.00 6.68
C PHE A 155 -7.15 4.51 6.85
N PHE A 156 -6.46 3.93 7.83
CA PHE A 156 -6.68 2.57 8.29
C PHE A 156 -7.60 2.61 9.51
N THR A 157 -8.67 1.84 9.50
CA THR A 157 -9.62 1.75 10.60
C THR A 157 -9.50 0.41 11.34
N PHE A 158 -9.85 0.40 12.62
CA PHE A 158 -9.70 -0.78 13.47
C PHE A 158 -10.95 -1.01 14.32
N ASP A 159 -11.32 -2.26 14.48
CA ASP A 159 -12.42 -2.67 15.36
C ASP A 159 -12.04 -2.59 16.84
N GLU A 160 -12.99 -2.91 17.73
CA GLU A 160 -12.78 -2.89 19.18
C GLU A 160 -11.68 -3.84 19.66
N ASP A 161 -11.40 -4.90 18.91
CA ASP A 161 -10.33 -5.87 19.18
C ASP A 161 -8.96 -5.42 18.66
N GLY A 162 -8.91 -4.28 17.94
CA GLY A 162 -7.70 -3.73 17.34
C GLY A 162 -7.31 -4.39 16.01
N MET A 163 -8.23 -5.12 15.40
CA MET A 163 -8.04 -5.73 14.09
C MET A 163 -8.39 -4.74 12.97
N GLY A 164 -7.66 -4.78 11.87
CA GLY A 164 -7.90 -3.92 10.72
C GLY A 164 -9.30 -4.12 10.14
N SER A 165 -10.12 -3.08 10.11
CA SER A 165 -11.51 -3.12 9.65
C SER A 165 -11.76 -2.32 8.38
N GLY A 166 -10.76 -1.70 7.81
CA GLY A 166 -10.89 -0.99 6.54
C GLY A 166 -9.74 -0.06 6.21
N GLU A 167 -9.68 0.30 4.93
CA GLU A 167 -8.75 1.26 4.37
C GLU A 167 -9.50 2.24 3.46
N GLN A 168 -9.24 3.51 3.65
CA GLN A 168 -9.85 4.57 2.84
C GLN A 168 -8.72 5.42 2.24
N ALA A 169 -8.43 5.22 0.96
CA ALA A 169 -7.35 5.87 0.25
C ALA A 169 -7.83 7.09 -0.55
N TYR A 170 -7.06 8.15 -0.46
CA TYR A 170 -7.24 9.40 -1.20
C TYR A 170 -5.96 9.73 -1.94
N SER A 171 -6.01 9.92 -3.25
CA SER A 171 -4.87 10.35 -4.05
C SER A 171 -5.00 11.79 -4.53
N ASP A 172 -3.92 12.35 -5.02
CA ASP A 172 -3.82 13.72 -5.54
C ASP A 172 -4.42 13.91 -6.95
N GLY A 173 -5.21 12.95 -7.41
CA GLY A 173 -5.90 12.99 -8.69
C GLY A 173 -5.85 11.66 -9.45
N PRO A 174 -6.43 11.61 -10.65
CA PRO A 174 -6.41 10.41 -11.46
C PRO A 174 -4.98 10.04 -11.87
N LEU A 175 -4.76 8.75 -12.10
CA LEU A 175 -3.49 8.27 -12.67
C LEU A 175 -3.35 8.74 -14.11
N THR A 176 -2.15 9.24 -14.44
CA THR A 176 -1.79 9.70 -15.79
C THR A 176 -0.51 9.01 -16.26
N LYS A 177 -0.17 9.17 -17.55
CA LYS A 177 1.10 8.65 -18.09
C LYS A 177 2.34 9.28 -17.45
N GLU A 178 2.21 10.48 -16.90
CA GLU A 178 3.29 11.21 -16.25
C GLU A 178 3.65 10.61 -14.87
N ASP A 179 2.71 9.87 -14.26
CA ASP A 179 2.90 9.19 -12.99
C ASP A 179 3.62 7.84 -13.15
N ILE A 180 3.91 7.41 -14.39
CA ILE A 180 4.36 6.05 -14.72
C ILE A 180 5.71 6.10 -15.42
N ILE A 181 6.66 5.31 -14.94
CA ILE A 181 7.92 5.08 -15.64
C ILE A 181 8.18 3.59 -15.84
N LYS A 182 8.74 3.25 -17.00
CA LYS A 182 9.25 1.93 -17.29
C LYS A 182 10.59 1.73 -16.59
N LEU A 183 10.71 0.62 -15.85
CA LEU A 183 11.97 0.24 -15.21
C LEU A 183 12.88 -0.50 -16.19
N ALA A 184 14.18 -0.27 -16.07
CA ALA A 184 15.15 -1.15 -16.71
C ALA A 184 15.15 -2.53 -16.01
N PRO A 185 15.47 -3.63 -16.70
CA PRO A 185 15.43 -4.98 -16.10
C PRO A 185 16.28 -5.13 -14.84
N ASP A 186 17.40 -4.41 -14.73
CA ASP A 186 18.29 -4.42 -13.58
C ASP A 186 17.85 -3.49 -12.44
N GLU A 187 16.79 -2.71 -12.64
CA GLU A 187 16.14 -1.89 -11.61
C GLU A 187 14.98 -2.63 -10.93
N VAL A 188 14.46 -3.69 -11.54
CA VAL A 188 13.33 -4.44 -10.97
C VAL A 188 13.80 -5.26 -9.77
N PRO A 189 13.19 -5.08 -8.56
CA PRO A 189 13.57 -5.86 -7.40
C PRO A 189 13.36 -7.37 -7.60
N GLU A 190 14.26 -8.18 -7.03
CA GLU A 190 14.17 -9.64 -7.12
C GLU A 190 12.83 -10.18 -6.59
N LEU A 191 12.23 -9.51 -5.60
CA LEU A 191 10.92 -9.82 -5.05
C LEU A 191 9.82 -9.87 -6.13
N PHE A 192 9.92 -9.05 -7.17
CA PHE A 192 8.95 -9.03 -8.27
C PHE A 192 8.92 -10.35 -9.04
N TYR A 193 10.06 -11.04 -9.13
CA TYR A 193 10.19 -12.32 -9.84
C TYR A 193 9.92 -13.53 -8.94
N ASN A 194 9.84 -13.32 -7.62
CA ASN A 194 9.66 -14.37 -6.60
C ASN A 194 8.27 -14.26 -5.94
N ASN A 195 7.21 -14.24 -6.76
CA ASN A 195 5.84 -14.14 -6.24
C ASN A 195 5.50 -15.35 -5.36
N PRO A 196 5.14 -15.16 -4.07
CA PRO A 196 4.88 -16.26 -3.16
C PRO A 196 3.63 -17.08 -3.49
N LEU A 197 2.70 -16.53 -4.30
CA LEU A 197 1.50 -17.22 -4.76
C LEU A 197 1.57 -17.64 -6.23
N ALA A 198 2.66 -17.38 -6.94
CA ALA A 198 2.84 -17.89 -8.30
C ALA A 198 2.96 -19.42 -8.26
N SER A 199 2.04 -20.09 -8.91
CA SER A 199 1.96 -21.56 -9.07
C SER A 199 2.82 -22.04 -10.24
#